data_83375f95f6c38f5b203a907a1e1cb192
#
_entry.id   83375f95f6c38f5b203a907a1e1cb192
#
_cell.length_a   1.000
_cell.length_b   1.000
_cell.length_c   1.000
_cell.angle_alpha   90.00
_cell.angle_beta   90.00
_cell.angle_gamma   90.00
#
_symmetry.space_group_name_H-M   'P 1'
#
loop_
_entity.id
_entity.type
_entity.pdbx_description
1 polymer ?
#
loop_
_entity_poly.entity_id
_entity_poly.type
_entity_poly.pdbx_seq_one_letter_code
_entity_poly.pdbx_strand_id
1 'polypeptide(L)'
;MSLLERIVSGSVSDAFALIVRENGTGPRLLEAYAGHARTCESFVDLPETGESRDGVLVLIPYAQLRERGFACIDDGERLCAIQIREREVYPLDEVLEVFPEVALHLSEGAFDMEDEAYEDAVRRVIHDEIGHGEGANFVLKRTYRAKLHGYSLATALAGFRRLAVQESGAYWTFLVHVGGRTFIGASPERHVSVEDGVAVMNPISGTY
;
A
#
# COMPACT_ATOMS: atom_id res chain seq x y z
N MET A 1 -8.77 13.65 22.27
CA MET A 1 -8.83 12.45 21.40
C MET A 1 -7.75 12.60 20.35
N SER A 2 -6.79 11.69 20.31
CA SER A 2 -5.68 11.68 19.36
C SER A 2 -6.17 11.46 17.93
N LEU A 3 -5.34 11.70 16.93
CA LEU A 3 -5.67 11.41 15.54
C LEU A 3 -6.00 9.92 15.35
N LEU A 4 -5.21 9.02 15.95
CA LEU A 4 -5.45 7.58 15.87
C LEU A 4 -6.81 7.19 16.47
N GLU A 5 -7.17 7.70 17.64
CA GLU A 5 -8.49 7.45 18.24
C GLU A 5 -9.64 7.94 17.35
N ARG A 6 -9.46 9.09 16.70
CA ARG A 6 -10.47 9.62 15.75
C ARG A 6 -10.60 8.76 14.49
N ILE A 7 -9.49 8.23 13.97
CA ILE A 7 -9.49 7.28 12.86
C ILE A 7 -10.23 6.01 13.28
N VAL A 8 -9.86 5.43 14.41
CA VAL A 8 -10.45 4.16 14.87
C VAL A 8 -11.93 4.28 15.20
N SER A 9 -12.37 5.41 15.75
CA SER A 9 -13.78 5.68 16.02
C SER A 9 -14.61 6.01 14.76
N GLY A 10 -13.96 6.16 13.59
CA GLY A 10 -14.64 6.57 12.36
C GLY A 10 -14.99 8.05 12.30
N SER A 11 -14.41 8.87 13.18
CA SER A 11 -14.62 10.33 13.19
C SER A 11 -13.83 11.06 12.11
N VAL A 12 -12.86 10.40 11.47
CA VAL A 12 -12.18 10.87 10.26
C VAL A 12 -12.87 10.23 9.06
N SER A 13 -13.55 11.04 8.27
CA SER A 13 -14.48 10.54 7.25
C SER A 13 -13.97 10.67 5.80
N ASP A 14 -12.96 11.50 5.54
CA ASP A 14 -12.55 11.82 4.18
C ASP A 14 -11.44 10.87 3.69
N ALA A 15 -10.23 11.04 4.20
CA ALA A 15 -9.13 10.14 3.85
C ALA A 15 -8.09 10.10 4.97
N PHE A 16 -7.48 8.93 5.15
CA PHE A 16 -6.40 8.75 6.12
C PHE A 16 -5.45 7.64 5.69
N ALA A 17 -4.26 7.65 6.28
CA ALA A 17 -3.30 6.57 6.15
C ALA A 17 -2.65 6.25 7.51
N LEU A 18 -2.33 4.97 7.68
CA LEU A 18 -1.55 4.44 8.79
C LEU A 18 -0.34 3.74 8.18
N ILE A 19 0.87 4.14 8.58
CA ILE A 19 2.11 3.57 8.04
C ILE A 19 3.00 3.15 9.20
N VAL A 20 3.32 1.86 9.29
CA VAL A 20 4.32 1.35 10.22
C VAL A 20 5.66 1.33 9.52
N ARG A 21 6.67 1.90 10.17
CA ARG A 21 8.06 1.93 9.68
C ARG A 21 9.00 1.33 10.72
N GLU A 22 10.01 0.62 10.24
CA GLU A 22 11.16 0.26 11.05
C GLU A 22 11.94 1.53 11.42
N ASN A 23 12.39 1.58 12.68
CA ASN A 23 13.17 2.70 13.21
C ASN A 23 14.59 2.23 13.62
N GLY A 24 15.29 1.58 12.72
CA GLY A 24 16.61 1.02 12.97
C GLY A 24 16.62 0.07 14.19
N THR A 25 17.33 0.44 15.25
CA THR A 25 17.38 -0.32 16.51
C THR A 25 16.31 0.13 17.52
N GLY A 26 15.54 1.17 17.19
CA GLY A 26 14.46 1.68 18.03
C GLY A 26 13.14 0.94 17.84
N PRO A 27 12.09 1.35 18.59
CA PRO A 27 10.75 0.80 18.42
C PRO A 27 10.22 1.12 17.02
N ARG A 28 9.41 0.22 16.47
CA ARG A 28 8.65 0.49 15.25
C ARG A 28 7.71 1.66 15.49
N LEU A 29 7.61 2.55 14.52
CA LEU A 29 6.77 3.74 14.61
C LEU A 29 5.53 3.57 13.74
N LEU A 30 4.38 3.95 14.28
CA LEU A 30 3.14 4.13 13.55
C LEU A 30 2.96 5.61 13.24
N GLU A 31 2.94 5.96 11.98
CA GLU A 31 2.59 7.30 11.50
C GLU A 31 1.12 7.30 11.08
N ALA A 32 0.32 8.15 11.69
CA ALA A 32 -1.07 8.38 11.33
C ALA A 32 -1.20 9.71 10.58
N TYR A 33 -1.89 9.68 9.45
CA TYR A 33 -2.13 10.82 8.59
C TYR A 33 -3.63 10.97 8.33
N ALA A 34 -4.14 12.19 8.31
CA ALA A 34 -5.48 12.49 7.84
C ALA A 34 -5.46 13.73 6.94
N GLY A 35 -6.39 13.80 6.00
CA GLY A 35 -6.44 14.90 5.06
C GLY A 35 -7.62 14.81 4.09
N HIS A 36 -7.54 15.61 3.03
CA HIS A 36 -8.57 15.67 2.00
C HIS A 36 -8.22 14.78 0.81
N ALA A 37 -9.16 13.91 0.44
CA ALA A 37 -9.03 13.08 -0.75
C ALA A 37 -9.24 13.91 -2.02
N ARG A 38 -8.42 13.63 -3.04
CA ARG A 38 -8.55 14.17 -4.39
C ARG A 38 -8.30 13.08 -5.42
N THR A 39 -9.20 12.94 -6.38
CA THR A 39 -8.95 12.14 -7.58
C THR A 39 -8.38 13.04 -8.65
N CYS A 40 -7.32 12.62 -9.30
CA CYS A 40 -6.60 13.35 -10.34
C CYS A 40 -6.65 12.55 -11.65
N GLU A 41 -6.70 13.25 -12.77
CA GLU A 41 -6.62 12.62 -14.09
C GLU A 41 -5.16 12.45 -14.53
N SER A 42 -4.29 13.37 -14.09
CA SER A 42 -2.89 13.47 -14.49
C SER A 42 -2.00 13.86 -13.31
N PHE A 43 -0.68 13.63 -13.43
CA PHE A 43 0.31 14.09 -12.45
C PHE A 43 0.33 15.62 -12.28
N VAL A 44 -0.06 16.38 -13.31
CA VAL A 44 -0.13 17.84 -13.20
C VAL A 44 -1.28 18.33 -12.32
N ASP A 45 -2.27 17.47 -12.05
CA ASP A 45 -3.42 17.78 -11.20
C ASP A 45 -3.14 17.48 -9.71
N LEU A 46 -1.99 16.91 -9.40
CA LEU A 46 -1.64 16.61 -8.02
C LEU A 46 -1.56 17.91 -7.18
N PRO A 47 -2.02 17.88 -5.91
CA PRO A 47 -1.88 19.01 -5.02
C PRO A 47 -0.41 19.43 -4.88
N GLU A 48 -0.14 20.72 -4.90
CA GLU A 48 1.19 21.24 -4.62
C GLU A 48 1.57 20.98 -3.16
N THR A 49 2.79 20.53 -2.93
CA THR A 49 3.30 20.25 -1.57
C THR A 49 3.40 21.51 -0.71
N GLY A 50 3.53 22.69 -1.34
CA GLY A 50 3.57 23.99 -0.63
C GLY A 50 2.25 24.40 0.04
N GLU A 51 1.11 23.80 -0.34
CA GLU A 51 -0.20 24.05 0.27
C GLU A 51 -0.43 23.22 1.55
N SER A 52 0.40 22.22 1.81
CA SER A 52 0.33 21.37 3.01
C SER A 52 1.67 21.33 3.72
N ARG A 53 1.66 21.61 5.03
CA ARG A 53 2.88 21.51 5.86
C ARG A 53 3.40 20.09 5.98
N ASP A 54 2.51 19.09 5.87
CA ASP A 54 2.80 17.67 6.10
C ASP A 54 2.86 16.84 4.81
N GLY A 55 2.73 17.50 3.64
CA GLY A 55 2.91 16.88 2.33
C GLY A 55 1.65 16.27 1.72
N VAL A 56 1.87 15.41 0.72
CA VAL A 56 0.82 14.72 -0.03
C VAL A 56 1.17 13.24 -0.10
N LEU A 57 0.21 12.38 0.21
CA LEU A 57 0.30 10.94 -0.04
C LEU A 57 -0.42 10.63 -1.35
N VAL A 58 0.25 9.92 -2.26
CA VAL A 58 -0.29 9.64 -3.59
C VAL A 58 -0.35 8.13 -3.83
N LEU A 59 -1.49 7.64 -4.33
CA LEU A 59 -1.66 6.30 -4.88
C LEU A 59 -1.65 6.39 -6.39
N ILE A 60 -0.60 5.85 -7.00
CA ILE A 60 -0.37 5.94 -8.44
C ILE A 60 -0.74 4.61 -9.08
N PRO A 61 -1.78 4.54 -9.94
CA PRO A 61 -2.08 3.34 -10.70
C PRO A 61 -1.01 3.08 -11.75
N TYR A 62 -0.78 1.81 -12.10
CA TYR A 62 0.20 1.44 -13.13
C TYR A 62 -0.10 2.10 -14.48
N ALA A 63 -1.37 2.24 -14.82
CA ALA A 63 -1.81 2.89 -16.05
C ALA A 63 -1.33 4.34 -16.19
N GLN A 64 -0.94 5.01 -15.09
CA GLN A 64 -0.44 6.40 -15.12
C GLN A 64 0.91 6.53 -15.85
N LEU A 65 1.65 5.42 -16.02
CA LEU A 65 2.90 5.40 -16.79
C LEU A 65 2.71 5.79 -18.27
N ARG A 66 1.46 5.75 -18.77
CA ARG A 66 1.13 6.25 -20.12
C ARG A 66 1.50 7.72 -20.32
N GLU A 67 1.45 8.55 -19.28
CA GLU A 67 1.90 9.94 -19.36
C GLU A 67 3.40 10.08 -19.65
N ARG A 68 4.16 9.01 -19.45
CA ARG A 68 5.59 8.92 -19.76
C ARG A 68 5.89 8.18 -21.06
N GLY A 69 4.85 7.84 -21.85
CA GLY A 69 4.99 7.16 -23.13
C GLY A 69 5.11 5.64 -23.05
N PHE A 70 4.90 5.03 -21.87
CA PHE A 70 4.93 3.57 -21.73
C PHE A 70 3.58 2.95 -22.08
N ALA A 71 3.62 1.79 -22.73
CA ALA A 71 2.44 0.96 -22.93
C ALA A 71 2.02 0.34 -21.59
N CYS A 72 0.76 0.49 -21.22
CA CYS A 72 0.21 0.00 -19.97
C CYS A 72 -1.16 -0.61 -20.18
N ILE A 73 -1.47 -1.63 -19.37
CA ILE A 73 -2.83 -2.13 -19.23
C ILE A 73 -3.57 -1.20 -18.28
N ASP A 74 -4.74 -0.75 -18.69
CA ASP A 74 -5.64 0.06 -17.86
C ASP A 74 -6.57 -0.88 -17.09
N ASP A 75 -6.47 -0.89 -15.77
CA ASP A 75 -7.33 -1.64 -14.86
C ASP A 75 -8.49 -0.80 -14.30
N GLY A 76 -8.65 0.44 -14.79
CA GLY A 76 -9.69 1.39 -14.36
C GLY A 76 -9.39 2.09 -13.04
N GLU A 77 -8.21 1.86 -12.45
CA GLU A 77 -7.81 2.54 -11.23
C GLU A 77 -7.46 4.01 -11.50
N ARG A 78 -7.79 4.87 -10.52
CA ARG A 78 -7.56 6.30 -10.65
C ARG A 78 -6.40 6.77 -9.79
N LEU A 79 -5.70 7.77 -10.28
CA LEU A 79 -4.71 8.51 -9.50
C LEU A 79 -5.41 9.23 -8.34
N CYS A 80 -5.04 8.88 -7.11
CA CYS A 80 -5.62 9.46 -5.91
C CYS A 80 -4.55 10.12 -5.05
N ALA A 81 -4.87 11.27 -4.48
CA ALA A 81 -4.01 11.98 -3.55
C ALA A 81 -4.75 12.25 -2.24
N ILE A 82 -4.02 12.21 -1.13
CA ILE A 82 -4.45 12.72 0.17
C ILE A 82 -3.59 13.93 0.48
N GLN A 83 -4.18 15.11 0.45
CA GLN A 83 -3.52 16.32 0.92
C GLN A 83 -3.53 16.29 2.45
N ILE A 84 -2.38 16.01 3.06
CA ILE A 84 -2.25 15.77 4.49
C ILE A 84 -2.50 17.09 5.24
N ARG A 85 -3.35 17.03 6.26
CA ARG A 85 -3.69 18.17 7.14
C ARG A 85 -3.28 17.93 8.57
N GLU A 86 -3.19 16.64 8.96
CA GLU A 86 -2.81 16.23 10.29
C GLU A 86 -1.89 15.03 10.21
N ARG A 87 -0.87 15.01 11.05
CA ARG A 87 0.07 13.92 11.23
C ARG A 87 0.39 13.74 12.70
N GLU A 88 0.32 12.49 13.17
CA GLU A 88 0.81 12.11 14.50
C GLU A 88 1.67 10.84 14.38
N VAL A 89 2.62 10.67 15.28
CA VAL A 89 3.56 9.54 15.32
C VAL A 89 3.51 8.90 16.69
N TYR A 90 3.47 7.56 16.72
CA TYR A 90 3.39 6.78 17.95
C TYR A 90 4.38 5.62 17.92
N PRO A 91 4.96 5.21 19.06
CA PRO A 91 5.52 3.87 19.17
C PRO A 91 4.43 2.83 18.94
N LEU A 92 4.63 1.89 17.99
CA LEU A 92 3.58 0.95 17.58
C LEU A 92 3.02 0.16 18.78
N ASP A 93 3.91 -0.35 19.63
CA ASP A 93 3.54 -1.22 20.76
C ASP A 93 2.67 -0.51 21.79
N GLU A 94 2.76 0.82 21.89
CA GLU A 94 1.96 1.62 22.84
C GLU A 94 0.51 1.82 22.36
N VAL A 95 0.25 1.63 21.05
CA VAL A 95 -1.06 1.95 20.46
C VAL A 95 -1.78 0.74 19.87
N LEU A 96 -1.22 -0.46 19.97
CA LEU A 96 -1.84 -1.68 19.44
C LEU A 96 -3.23 -1.96 20.03
N GLU A 97 -3.43 -1.64 21.30
CA GLU A 97 -4.70 -1.85 22.00
C GLU A 97 -5.82 -0.89 21.57
N VAL A 98 -5.49 0.20 20.86
CA VAL A 98 -6.47 1.14 20.30
C VAL A 98 -7.21 0.52 19.11
N PHE A 99 -6.56 -0.43 18.40
CA PHE A 99 -7.15 -1.06 17.24
C PHE A 99 -8.20 -2.11 17.62
N PRO A 100 -9.29 -2.22 16.85
CA PRO A 100 -10.32 -3.21 17.12
C PRO A 100 -9.82 -4.65 16.88
N GLU A 101 -10.28 -5.58 17.70
CA GLU A 101 -10.08 -7.01 17.54
C GLU A 101 -11.38 -7.68 17.07
N VAL A 102 -11.63 -7.66 15.77
CA VAL A 102 -12.79 -8.30 15.17
C VAL A 102 -12.39 -9.45 14.23
N ALA A 103 -13.24 -10.46 14.14
CA ALA A 103 -13.03 -11.57 13.22
C ALA A 103 -13.25 -11.12 11.78
N LEU A 104 -12.43 -11.61 10.86
CA LEU A 104 -12.62 -11.46 9.43
C LEU A 104 -13.31 -12.71 8.89
N HIS A 105 -14.52 -12.55 8.37
CA HIS A 105 -15.29 -13.66 7.79
C HIS A 105 -15.18 -13.61 6.27
N LEU A 106 -14.42 -14.55 5.73
CA LEU A 106 -14.18 -14.68 4.28
C LEU A 106 -14.94 -15.91 3.73
N SER A 107 -15.46 -15.79 2.53
CA SER A 107 -16.00 -16.90 1.74
C SER A 107 -15.67 -16.74 0.26
N GLU A 108 -15.98 -17.77 -0.52
CA GLU A 108 -15.80 -17.75 -1.98
C GLU A 108 -14.35 -17.39 -2.38
N GLY A 109 -13.39 -17.86 -1.58
CA GLY A 109 -11.97 -17.60 -1.83
C GLY A 109 -11.43 -18.46 -2.95
N ALA A 110 -10.85 -17.84 -3.98
CA ALA A 110 -10.19 -18.53 -5.08
C ALA A 110 -9.08 -17.66 -5.69
N PHE A 111 -8.10 -18.31 -6.29
CA PHE A 111 -7.18 -17.64 -7.19
C PHE A 111 -7.82 -17.39 -8.55
N ASP A 112 -7.40 -16.33 -9.24
CA ASP A 112 -7.83 -16.00 -10.60
C ASP A 112 -7.19 -16.92 -11.68
N MET A 113 -6.23 -17.73 -11.27
CA MET A 113 -5.56 -18.76 -12.08
C MET A 113 -5.40 -20.03 -11.26
N GLU A 114 -5.82 -21.17 -11.80
CA GLU A 114 -5.66 -22.48 -11.18
C GLU A 114 -4.17 -22.85 -11.02
N ASP A 115 -3.86 -23.72 -10.05
CA ASP A 115 -2.49 -24.11 -9.72
C ASP A 115 -1.74 -24.66 -10.92
N GLU A 116 -2.37 -25.58 -11.69
CA GLU A 116 -1.78 -26.20 -12.87
C GLU A 116 -1.44 -25.16 -13.96
N ALA A 117 -2.35 -24.22 -14.22
CA ALA A 117 -2.13 -23.14 -15.18
C ALA A 117 -1.02 -22.20 -14.76
N TYR A 118 -0.91 -21.93 -13.45
CA TYR A 118 0.18 -21.12 -12.90
C TYR A 118 1.53 -21.83 -13.02
N GLU A 119 1.60 -23.13 -12.70
CA GLU A 119 2.82 -23.93 -12.88
C GLU A 119 3.28 -23.96 -14.34
N ASP A 120 2.34 -24.11 -15.27
CA ASP A 120 2.66 -24.07 -16.70
C ASP A 120 3.15 -22.71 -17.16
N ALA A 121 2.61 -21.60 -16.60
CA ALA A 121 3.13 -20.26 -16.86
C ALA A 121 4.58 -20.12 -16.35
N VAL A 122 4.87 -20.62 -15.15
CA VAL A 122 6.25 -20.63 -14.60
C VAL A 122 7.20 -21.43 -15.50
N ARG A 123 6.79 -22.63 -15.92
CA ARG A 123 7.62 -23.48 -16.82
C ARG A 123 7.92 -22.79 -18.15
N ARG A 124 6.91 -22.12 -18.74
CA ARG A 124 7.12 -21.34 -19.98
C ARG A 124 8.11 -20.21 -19.78
N VAL A 125 7.98 -19.43 -18.71
CA VAL A 125 8.93 -18.34 -18.44
C VAL A 125 10.35 -18.84 -18.26
N ILE A 126 10.54 -19.97 -17.54
CA ILE A 126 11.86 -20.58 -17.37
C ILE A 126 12.43 -21.02 -18.73
N HIS A 127 11.63 -21.66 -19.57
CA HIS A 127 12.09 -22.20 -20.85
C HIS A 127 12.21 -21.12 -21.92
N ASP A 128 11.16 -20.31 -22.11
CA ASP A 128 11.02 -19.45 -23.28
C ASP A 128 11.71 -18.08 -23.07
N GLU A 129 11.76 -17.58 -21.84
CA GLU A 129 12.35 -16.27 -21.54
C GLU A 129 13.78 -16.43 -20.95
N ILE A 130 13.87 -17.07 -19.79
CA ILE A 130 15.18 -17.22 -19.11
C ILE A 130 16.11 -18.11 -19.93
N GLY A 131 15.58 -19.20 -20.49
CA GLY A 131 16.36 -20.14 -21.32
C GLY A 131 16.90 -19.52 -22.61
N HIS A 132 16.27 -18.46 -23.12
CA HIS A 132 16.73 -17.72 -24.30
C HIS A 132 17.48 -16.42 -23.96
N GLY A 133 17.67 -16.11 -22.67
CA GLY A 133 18.45 -14.96 -22.22
C GLY A 133 17.71 -13.63 -22.24
N GLU A 134 16.36 -13.65 -22.32
CA GLU A 134 15.52 -12.44 -22.28
C GLU A 134 15.52 -11.77 -20.88
N GLY A 135 16.00 -12.47 -19.87
CA GLY A 135 16.17 -11.97 -18.52
C GLY A 135 16.65 -13.07 -17.57
N ALA A 136 17.06 -12.68 -16.38
CA ALA A 136 17.53 -13.59 -15.33
C ALA A 136 16.48 -13.80 -14.22
N ASN A 137 15.50 -12.90 -14.11
CA ASN A 137 14.49 -12.94 -13.07
C ASN A 137 13.18 -12.35 -13.60
N PHE A 138 12.08 -13.07 -13.37
CA PHE A 138 10.72 -12.65 -13.73
C PHE A 138 9.79 -12.87 -12.55
N VAL A 139 8.88 -11.93 -12.31
CA VAL A 139 7.86 -12.04 -11.29
C VAL A 139 6.52 -12.39 -11.93
N LEU A 140 6.03 -13.59 -11.64
CA LEU A 140 4.69 -14.01 -12.02
C LEU A 140 3.74 -13.82 -10.84
N LYS A 141 2.62 -13.17 -11.09
CA LYS A 141 1.60 -12.96 -10.06
C LYS A 141 0.33 -13.71 -10.39
N ARG A 142 -0.40 -14.11 -9.37
CA ARG A 142 -1.82 -14.43 -9.43
C ARG A 142 -2.54 -13.78 -8.27
N THR A 143 -3.83 -13.52 -8.44
CA THR A 143 -4.64 -12.79 -7.47
C THR A 143 -5.56 -13.73 -6.73
N TYR A 144 -5.49 -13.74 -5.40
CA TYR A 144 -6.50 -14.38 -4.58
C TYR A 144 -7.65 -13.42 -4.32
N ARG A 145 -8.88 -13.86 -4.59
CA ARG A 145 -10.10 -13.07 -4.35
C ARG A 145 -10.97 -13.78 -3.34
N ALA A 146 -11.57 -13.06 -2.44
CA ALA A 146 -12.51 -13.58 -1.48
C ALA A 146 -13.57 -12.54 -1.17
N LYS A 147 -14.74 -12.99 -0.76
CA LYS A 147 -15.82 -12.12 -0.28
C LYS A 147 -15.64 -11.90 1.21
N LEU A 148 -15.45 -10.65 1.61
CA LEU A 148 -15.42 -10.25 3.01
C LEU A 148 -16.84 -9.89 3.45
N HIS A 149 -17.38 -10.64 4.41
CA HIS A 149 -18.72 -10.39 4.97
C HIS A 149 -18.64 -9.33 6.06
N GLY A 150 -19.64 -8.43 6.06
CA GLY A 150 -19.77 -7.40 7.08
C GLY A 150 -18.58 -6.42 7.08
N TYR A 151 -18.09 -6.03 5.86
CA TYR A 151 -17.03 -5.03 5.77
C TYR A 151 -17.41 -3.76 6.55
N SER A 152 -16.49 -3.30 7.34
CA SER A 152 -16.52 -2.04 8.07
C SER A 152 -15.11 -1.50 8.26
N LEU A 153 -14.96 -0.25 8.64
CA LEU A 153 -13.66 0.29 8.99
C LEU A 153 -12.99 -0.53 10.11
N ALA A 154 -13.77 -1.01 11.08
CA ALA A 154 -13.25 -1.85 12.16
C ALA A 154 -12.64 -3.16 11.64
N THR A 155 -13.25 -3.82 10.64
CA THR A 155 -12.66 -5.03 10.03
C THR A 155 -11.38 -4.73 9.27
N ALA A 156 -11.30 -3.59 8.57
CA ALA A 156 -10.09 -3.15 7.89
C ALA A 156 -8.94 -2.86 8.88
N LEU A 157 -9.25 -2.12 9.95
CA LEU A 157 -8.28 -1.81 11.01
C LEU A 157 -7.80 -3.06 11.76
N ALA A 158 -8.69 -4.04 12.01
CA ALA A 158 -8.30 -5.32 12.59
C ALA A 158 -7.38 -6.12 11.66
N GLY A 159 -7.63 -6.09 10.34
CA GLY A 159 -6.75 -6.68 9.33
C GLY A 159 -5.37 -6.03 9.34
N PHE A 160 -5.32 -4.70 9.35
CA PHE A 160 -4.07 -3.95 9.44
C PHE A 160 -3.29 -4.26 10.72
N ARG A 161 -3.95 -4.26 11.89
CA ARG A 161 -3.32 -4.63 13.16
C ARG A 161 -2.64 -5.99 13.09
N ARG A 162 -3.34 -7.00 12.56
CA ARG A 162 -2.78 -8.35 12.40
C ARG A 162 -1.55 -8.35 11.51
N LEU A 163 -1.61 -7.67 10.37
CA LEU A 163 -0.49 -7.56 9.46
C LEU A 163 0.68 -6.84 10.15
N ALA A 164 0.44 -5.70 10.80
CA ALA A 164 1.46 -4.93 11.49
C ALA A 164 2.17 -5.70 12.62
N VAL A 165 1.43 -6.61 13.30
CA VAL A 165 2.01 -7.45 14.36
C VAL A 165 2.81 -8.62 13.78
N GLN A 166 2.33 -9.24 12.70
CA GLN A 166 2.92 -10.46 12.13
C GLN A 166 4.07 -10.16 11.17
N GLU A 167 4.05 -8.99 10.54
CA GLU A 167 5.06 -8.62 9.55
C GLU A 167 6.39 -8.29 10.23
N SER A 168 7.46 -8.86 9.68
CA SER A 168 8.83 -8.59 10.09
C SER A 168 9.72 -8.47 8.86
N GLY A 169 10.39 -7.33 8.72
CA GLY A 169 11.29 -7.06 7.59
C GLY A 169 10.65 -6.33 6.41
N ALA A 170 9.36 -5.98 6.49
CA ALA A 170 8.78 -5.05 5.54
C ALA A 170 9.33 -3.64 5.77
N TYR A 171 9.68 -2.96 4.69
CA TYR A 171 10.07 -1.56 4.76
C TYR A 171 8.91 -0.68 5.23
N TRP A 172 7.70 -0.94 4.73
CA TRP A 172 6.45 -0.33 5.17
C TRP A 172 5.36 -1.37 5.33
N THR A 173 4.62 -1.29 6.43
CA THR A 173 3.30 -1.91 6.56
C THR A 173 2.28 -0.78 6.62
N PHE A 174 1.28 -0.82 5.75
CA PHE A 174 0.40 0.32 5.57
C PHE A 174 -1.08 -0.05 5.50
N LEU A 175 -1.91 0.92 5.89
CA LEU A 175 -3.33 1.01 5.53
C LEU A 175 -3.57 2.41 4.96
N VAL A 176 -4.20 2.48 3.80
CA VAL A 176 -4.65 3.74 3.20
C VAL A 176 -6.13 3.63 2.89
N HIS A 177 -6.91 4.58 3.42
CA HIS A 177 -8.34 4.72 3.15
C HIS A 177 -8.59 5.98 2.36
N VAL A 178 -9.12 5.87 1.15
CA VAL A 178 -9.37 6.98 0.23
C VAL A 178 -10.46 6.63 -0.77
N GLY A 179 -11.38 7.55 -1.03
CA GLY A 179 -12.44 7.36 -2.04
C GLY A 179 -13.35 6.16 -1.75
N GLY A 180 -13.62 5.86 -0.47
CA GLY A 180 -14.44 4.71 -0.05
C GLY A 180 -13.76 3.35 -0.18
N ARG A 181 -12.47 3.31 -0.50
CA ARG A 181 -11.65 2.10 -0.65
C ARG A 181 -10.58 2.04 0.42
N THR A 182 -10.21 0.83 0.82
CA THR A 182 -9.14 0.61 1.80
C THR A 182 -8.10 -0.33 1.21
N PHE A 183 -6.86 0.11 1.22
CA PHE A 183 -5.69 -0.64 0.80
C PHE A 183 -4.91 -1.02 2.05
N ILE A 184 -4.54 -2.29 2.18
CA ILE A 184 -3.71 -2.80 3.27
C ILE A 184 -2.60 -3.63 2.65
N GLY A 185 -1.37 -3.40 3.08
CA GLY A 185 -0.24 -4.12 2.52
C GLY A 185 1.04 -3.98 3.31
N ALA A 186 2.02 -4.74 2.89
CA ALA A 186 3.39 -4.66 3.36
C ALA A 186 4.32 -4.64 2.14
N SER A 187 5.29 -3.74 2.13
CA SER A 187 6.27 -3.61 1.05
C SER A 187 7.67 -3.92 1.56
N PRO A 188 8.37 -4.89 0.96
CA PRO A 188 9.75 -5.20 1.31
C PRO A 188 10.73 -4.19 0.71
N GLU A 189 10.29 -3.36 -0.22
CA GLU A 189 11.17 -2.51 -1.02
C GLU A 189 10.81 -1.04 -0.92
N ARG A 190 11.84 -0.22 -0.85
CA ARG A 190 11.78 1.23 -1.03
C ARG A 190 12.27 1.58 -2.43
N HIS A 191 11.38 2.10 -3.26
CA HIS A 191 11.77 2.51 -4.61
C HIS A 191 12.81 3.64 -4.55
N VAL A 192 12.47 4.75 -3.93
CA VAL A 192 13.37 5.87 -3.72
C VAL A 192 12.90 6.71 -2.54
N SER A 193 13.83 7.23 -1.74
CA SER A 193 13.57 8.32 -0.80
C SER A 193 14.56 9.45 -1.05
N VAL A 194 14.12 10.68 -0.80
CA VAL A 194 14.96 11.87 -0.85
C VAL A 194 14.84 12.58 0.48
N GLU A 195 15.95 12.76 1.18
CA GLU A 195 16.03 13.44 2.46
C GLU A 195 17.30 14.29 2.48
N ASP A 196 17.18 15.54 2.87
CA ASP A 196 18.30 16.52 2.92
C ASP A 196 19.14 16.58 1.63
N GLY A 197 18.48 16.42 0.46
CA GLY A 197 19.14 16.42 -0.84
C GLY A 197 19.85 15.13 -1.21
N VAL A 198 19.76 14.09 -0.37
CA VAL A 198 20.31 12.75 -0.63
C VAL A 198 19.21 11.81 -1.08
N ALA A 199 19.36 11.24 -2.28
CA ALA A 199 18.48 10.20 -2.79
C ALA A 199 19.01 8.82 -2.40
N VAL A 200 18.15 7.97 -1.84
CA VAL A 200 18.48 6.61 -1.42
C VAL A 200 17.53 5.63 -2.09
N MET A 201 18.10 4.60 -2.69
CA MET A 201 17.39 3.44 -3.25
C MET A 201 17.93 2.17 -2.61
N ASN A 202 17.04 1.21 -2.33
CA ASN A 202 17.42 -0.10 -1.81
C ASN A 202 16.74 -1.19 -2.66
N PRO A 203 17.18 -1.37 -3.92
CA PRO A 203 16.56 -2.37 -4.79
C PRO A 203 16.88 -3.79 -4.29
N ILE A 204 15.86 -4.64 -4.24
CA ILE A 204 16.02 -6.08 -3.96
C ILE A 204 16.45 -6.78 -5.24
N SER A 205 15.88 -6.36 -6.37
CA SER A 205 16.18 -6.89 -7.70
C SER A 205 16.02 -5.78 -8.75
N GLY A 206 16.83 -5.84 -9.80
CA GLY A 206 16.66 -4.99 -10.97
C GLY A 206 15.61 -5.57 -11.90
N THR A 207 14.64 -4.76 -12.32
CA THR A 207 13.68 -5.07 -13.40
C THR A 207 13.89 -4.10 -14.54
N TYR A 208 13.94 -4.63 -15.76
CA TYR A 208 14.12 -3.85 -16.99
C TYR A 208 12.84 -3.89 -17.81
#